data_cc6d07c1609bf293864d107636c39323
#
_entry.id   cc6d07c1609bf293864d107636c39323
#
_cell.length_a   1.000
_cell.length_b   1.000
_cell.length_c   1.000
_cell.angle_alpha   90.00
_cell.angle_beta   90.00
_cell.angle_gamma   90.00
#
_symmetry.space_group_name_H-M   'P 1'
#
loop_
_entity.id
_entity.type
_entity.pdbx_description
1 polymer ?
#
loop_
_entity_poly.entity_id
_entity_poly.type
_entity_poly.pdbx_seq_one_letter_code
_entity_poly.pdbx_strand_id
1 'polypeptide(L)'
;AMMLIKTPLLGSPTSGVTHLVLGANHALETRYSDVLARLEKELAAQDSLRKLIVQLTASGDPRGMLGRAQASLDNACSTHAQTLLQRSEVEQQLALSHSAMVEVGVAVVGAADLVFGRVSMPLRREFRAGNFRLDAQGVLVYTDGSGYAVPVLP
;
A
#
# COMPACT_ATOMS: atom_id res chain seq x y z
N ALA A 1 -3.30 12.20 5.32
CA ALA A 1 -2.35 12.90 6.19
C ALA A 1 -0.97 12.25 6.10
N MET A 2 0.08 13.06 6.10
CA MET A 2 1.45 12.60 6.13
C MET A 2 1.80 12.03 7.50
N MET A 3 2.40 10.85 7.55
CA MET A 3 2.91 10.29 8.81
C MET A 3 4.27 10.91 9.11
N LEU A 4 4.41 11.53 10.28
CA LEU A 4 5.63 12.17 10.73
C LEU A 4 6.01 11.66 12.10
N ILE A 5 7.22 11.10 12.24
CA ILE A 5 7.82 10.77 13.52
C ILE A 5 8.94 11.76 13.81
N LYS A 6 8.87 12.39 14.98
CA LYS A 6 9.91 13.28 15.48
C LYS A 6 10.60 12.66 16.68
N THR A 7 11.91 12.63 16.64
CA THR A 7 12.72 12.15 17.77
C THR A 7 13.98 12.99 17.88
N PRO A 8 14.44 13.33 19.10
CA PRO A 8 15.70 14.04 19.28
C PRO A 8 16.91 13.17 18.91
N LEU A 9 16.86 11.88 19.26
CA LEU A 9 17.92 10.91 18.98
C LEU A 9 17.31 9.65 18.38
N LEU A 10 17.99 9.06 17.42
CA LEU A 10 17.65 7.78 16.82
C LEU A 10 18.79 6.79 17.06
N GLY A 11 18.43 5.59 17.55
CA GLY A 11 19.37 4.56 17.93
C GLY A 11 19.93 4.75 19.34
N SER A 12 20.80 3.85 19.74
CA SER A 12 21.49 3.90 21.03
C SER A 12 22.91 3.39 20.88
N PRO A 13 23.90 4.07 21.48
CA PRO A 13 25.28 3.61 21.41
C PRO A 13 25.55 2.34 22.22
N THR A 14 24.69 1.98 23.14
CA THR A 14 24.91 0.89 24.13
C THR A 14 23.92 -0.26 24.02
N SER A 15 22.84 -0.11 23.28
CA SER A 15 21.83 -1.15 23.10
C SER A 15 21.76 -1.63 21.66
N GLY A 16 20.96 -2.66 21.41
CA GLY A 16 20.80 -3.24 20.09
C GLY A 16 20.19 -2.31 19.05
N VAL A 17 19.77 -2.86 17.95
CA VAL A 17 19.21 -2.11 16.80
C VAL A 17 17.84 -1.55 17.16
N THR A 18 17.63 -0.26 16.89
CA THR A 18 16.31 0.38 16.98
C THR A 18 15.55 0.18 15.68
N HIS A 19 14.30 -0.26 15.79
CA HIS A 19 13.43 -0.47 14.63
C HIS A 19 12.32 0.59 14.58
N LEU A 20 12.21 1.31 13.47
CA LEU A 20 11.10 2.22 13.20
C LEU A 20 10.38 1.80 11.92
N VAL A 21 9.08 1.58 12.03
CA VAL A 21 8.22 1.20 10.91
C VAL A 21 7.20 2.30 10.68
N LEU A 22 7.17 2.84 9.47
CA LEU A 22 6.28 3.93 9.08
C LEU A 22 5.42 3.52 7.90
N GLY A 23 4.18 4.04 7.89
CA GLY A 23 3.26 3.90 6.77
C GLY A 23 2.67 2.51 6.65
N ALA A 24 2.44 2.09 5.41
CA ALA A 24 1.86 0.79 5.12
C ALA A 24 2.79 -0.32 5.56
N ASN A 25 2.22 -1.29 6.23
CA ASN A 25 2.89 -2.48 6.67
C ASN A 25 2.45 -3.68 5.81
N HIS A 26 2.99 -4.84 6.16
CA HIS A 26 2.65 -6.09 5.47
C HIS A 26 1.14 -6.39 5.44
N ALA A 27 0.40 -6.05 6.49
CA ALA A 27 -1.04 -6.26 6.53
C ALA A 27 -1.79 -5.47 5.43
N LEU A 28 -1.38 -4.23 5.16
CA LEU A 28 -1.99 -3.40 4.12
C LEU A 28 -1.66 -3.92 2.72
N GLU A 29 -0.45 -4.41 2.50
CA GLU A 29 -0.05 -5.04 1.25
C GLU A 29 -0.80 -6.35 0.99
N THR A 30 -0.97 -7.17 2.02
CA THR A 30 -1.78 -8.39 1.95
C THR A 30 -3.23 -8.05 1.61
N ARG A 31 -3.80 -7.03 2.23
CA ARG A 31 -5.15 -6.55 1.93
C ARG A 31 -5.28 -6.11 0.48
N TYR A 32 -4.29 -5.40 -0.06
CA TYR A 32 -4.28 -4.99 -1.48
C TYR A 32 -4.24 -6.19 -2.42
N SER A 33 -3.39 -7.15 -2.14
CA SER A 33 -3.29 -8.40 -2.90
C SER A 33 -4.62 -9.18 -2.90
N ASP A 34 -5.28 -9.27 -1.75
CA ASP A 34 -6.58 -9.94 -1.60
C ASP A 34 -7.68 -9.22 -2.40
N VAL A 35 -7.68 -7.88 -2.39
CA VAL A 35 -8.61 -7.08 -3.19
C VAL A 35 -8.41 -7.31 -4.68
N LEU A 36 -7.16 -7.34 -5.16
CA LEU A 36 -6.86 -7.62 -6.57
C LEU A 36 -7.32 -9.02 -6.98
N ALA A 37 -7.08 -10.03 -6.16
CA ALA A 37 -7.54 -11.40 -6.42
C ALA A 37 -9.07 -11.50 -6.47
N ARG A 38 -9.75 -10.76 -5.61
CA ARG A 38 -11.21 -10.67 -5.61
C ARG A 38 -11.75 -10.02 -6.88
N LEU A 39 -11.12 -8.95 -7.35
CA LEU A 39 -11.48 -8.28 -8.61
C LEU A 39 -11.40 -9.23 -9.80
N GLU A 40 -10.36 -10.04 -9.89
CA GLU A 40 -10.22 -11.05 -10.95
C GLU A 40 -11.35 -12.08 -10.93
N LYS A 41 -11.70 -12.60 -9.75
CA LYS A 41 -12.81 -13.55 -9.58
C LYS A 41 -14.15 -12.93 -9.95
N GLU A 42 -14.38 -11.69 -9.58
CA GLU A 42 -15.61 -10.95 -9.89
C GLU A 42 -15.76 -10.71 -11.39
N LEU A 43 -14.69 -10.36 -12.09
CA LEU A 43 -14.71 -10.22 -13.55
C LEU A 43 -14.99 -11.54 -14.26
N ALA A 44 -14.36 -12.64 -13.80
CA ALA A 44 -14.62 -13.96 -14.35
C ALA A 44 -16.07 -14.39 -14.14
N ALA A 45 -16.66 -14.10 -12.98
CA ALA A 45 -18.06 -14.37 -12.69
C ALA A 45 -19.01 -13.56 -13.60
N GLN A 46 -18.71 -12.28 -13.83
CA GLN A 46 -19.49 -11.45 -14.76
C GLN A 46 -19.42 -11.99 -16.18
N ASP A 47 -18.25 -12.38 -16.65
CA ASP A 47 -18.07 -12.95 -18.00
C ASP A 47 -18.87 -14.24 -18.17
N SER A 48 -18.85 -15.12 -17.15
CA SER A 48 -19.63 -16.35 -17.18
C SER A 48 -21.14 -16.08 -17.23
N LEU A 49 -21.62 -15.10 -16.47
CA LEU A 49 -23.02 -14.69 -16.50
C LEU A 49 -23.43 -14.07 -17.83
N ARG A 50 -22.57 -13.24 -18.44
CA ARG A 50 -22.83 -12.67 -19.76
C ARG A 50 -22.93 -13.75 -20.84
N LYS A 51 -22.04 -14.74 -20.81
CA LYS A 51 -22.09 -15.89 -21.72
C LYS A 51 -23.37 -16.70 -21.54
N LEU A 52 -23.77 -16.94 -20.29
CA LEU A 52 -25.02 -17.62 -19.98
C LEU A 52 -26.25 -16.86 -20.52
N ILE A 53 -26.28 -15.54 -20.34
CA ILE A 53 -27.36 -14.69 -20.84
C ILE A 53 -27.45 -14.76 -22.37
N VAL A 54 -26.32 -14.72 -23.05
CA VAL A 54 -26.27 -14.87 -24.53
C VAL A 54 -26.84 -16.21 -24.95
N GLN A 55 -26.46 -17.31 -24.29
CA GLN A 55 -26.96 -18.64 -24.57
C GLN A 55 -28.47 -18.78 -24.32
N LEU A 56 -28.96 -18.24 -23.20
CA LEU A 56 -30.37 -18.26 -22.85
C LEU A 56 -31.21 -17.44 -23.84
N THR A 57 -30.71 -16.29 -24.26
CA THR A 57 -31.37 -15.45 -25.26
C THR A 57 -31.44 -16.16 -26.60
N ALA A 58 -30.37 -16.82 -27.05
CA ALA A 58 -30.32 -17.57 -28.29
C ALA A 58 -31.24 -18.79 -28.31
N SER A 59 -31.39 -19.47 -27.15
CA SER A 59 -32.23 -20.67 -27.03
C SER A 59 -33.71 -20.39 -26.70
N GLY A 60 -34.10 -19.13 -26.53
CA GLY A 60 -35.48 -18.73 -26.22
C GLY A 60 -35.85 -18.95 -24.75
N ASP A 61 -34.86 -19.17 -23.88
CA ASP A 61 -35.01 -19.31 -22.43
C ASP A 61 -36.08 -20.34 -22.01
N PRO A 62 -35.92 -21.63 -22.40
CA PRO A 62 -36.96 -22.66 -22.20
C PRO A 62 -37.30 -22.94 -20.73
N ARG A 63 -36.42 -22.56 -19.79
CA ARG A 63 -36.62 -22.78 -18.33
C ARG A 63 -36.92 -21.50 -17.57
N GLY A 64 -37.06 -20.37 -18.23
CA GLY A 64 -37.34 -19.08 -17.59
C GLY A 64 -36.22 -18.59 -16.68
N MET A 65 -34.95 -18.89 -17.00
CA MET A 65 -33.78 -18.54 -16.17
C MET A 65 -33.15 -17.21 -16.52
N LEU A 66 -33.55 -16.57 -17.64
CA LEU A 66 -32.95 -15.35 -18.12
C LEU A 66 -33.05 -14.21 -17.09
N GLY A 67 -34.22 -14.04 -16.48
CA GLY A 67 -34.43 -13.03 -15.44
C GLY A 67 -33.53 -13.19 -14.24
N ARG A 68 -33.31 -14.44 -13.80
CA ARG A 68 -32.39 -14.75 -12.70
C ARG A 68 -30.93 -14.48 -13.08
N ALA A 69 -30.53 -14.83 -14.30
CA ALA A 69 -29.18 -14.59 -14.78
C ALA A 69 -28.90 -13.09 -14.88
N GLN A 70 -29.85 -12.28 -15.35
CA GLN A 70 -29.75 -10.83 -15.39
C GLN A 70 -29.65 -10.22 -14.00
N ALA A 71 -30.48 -10.66 -13.05
CA ALA A 71 -30.43 -10.20 -11.67
C ALA A 71 -29.08 -10.56 -10.99
N SER A 72 -28.56 -11.75 -11.28
CA SER A 72 -27.25 -12.17 -10.78
C SER A 72 -26.13 -11.34 -11.35
N LEU A 73 -26.21 -10.97 -12.65
CA LEU A 73 -25.23 -10.07 -13.29
C LEU A 73 -25.27 -8.66 -12.69
N ASP A 74 -26.46 -8.11 -12.46
CA ASP A 74 -26.62 -6.81 -11.84
C ASP A 74 -26.03 -6.79 -10.42
N ASN A 75 -26.27 -7.84 -9.65
CA ASN A 75 -25.70 -8.00 -8.32
C ASN A 75 -24.17 -8.15 -8.37
N ALA A 76 -23.64 -8.91 -9.31
CA ALA A 76 -22.20 -9.08 -9.54
C ALA A 76 -21.53 -7.75 -9.92
N CYS A 77 -22.16 -6.95 -10.76
CA CYS A 77 -21.67 -5.62 -11.13
C CYS A 77 -21.67 -4.67 -9.93
N SER A 78 -22.70 -4.69 -9.10
CA SER A 78 -22.77 -3.89 -7.87
C SER A 78 -21.67 -4.26 -6.88
N THR A 79 -21.47 -5.56 -6.66
CA THR A 79 -20.40 -6.08 -5.79
C THR A 79 -19.02 -5.67 -6.33
N HIS A 80 -18.81 -5.77 -7.63
CA HIS A 80 -17.55 -5.36 -8.27
C HIS A 80 -17.29 -3.86 -8.10
N ALA A 81 -18.31 -3.00 -8.22
CA ALA A 81 -18.18 -1.57 -7.97
C ALA A 81 -17.75 -1.28 -6.54
N GLN A 82 -18.28 -2.01 -5.55
CA GLN A 82 -17.86 -1.89 -4.16
C GLN A 82 -16.40 -2.31 -3.94
N THR A 83 -15.99 -3.39 -4.59
CA THR A 83 -14.59 -3.86 -4.50
C THR A 83 -13.62 -2.88 -5.16
N LEU A 84 -14.02 -2.21 -6.24
CA LEU A 84 -13.24 -1.12 -6.86
C LEU A 84 -13.05 0.06 -5.90
N LEU A 85 -14.06 0.42 -5.12
CA LEU A 85 -13.94 1.44 -4.08
C LEU A 85 -12.94 1.00 -2.99
N GLN A 86 -12.99 -0.23 -2.55
CA GLN A 86 -12.04 -0.79 -1.58
C GLN A 86 -10.61 -0.74 -2.12
N ARG A 87 -10.41 -1.06 -3.40
CA ARG A 87 -9.10 -0.93 -4.04
C ARG A 87 -8.59 0.51 -3.97
N SER A 88 -9.43 1.46 -4.33
CA SER A 88 -9.08 2.89 -4.29
C SER A 88 -8.68 3.34 -2.88
N GLU A 89 -9.42 2.92 -1.85
CA GLU A 89 -9.10 3.22 -0.45
C GLU A 89 -7.74 2.67 -0.03
N VAL A 90 -7.46 1.41 -0.38
CA VAL A 90 -6.17 0.79 -0.05
C VAL A 90 -5.03 1.46 -0.80
N GLU A 91 -5.21 1.82 -2.07
CA GLU A 91 -4.23 2.56 -2.86
C GLU A 91 -3.92 3.93 -2.25
N GLN A 92 -4.93 4.64 -1.74
CA GLN A 92 -4.74 5.90 -1.03
C GLN A 92 -3.91 5.71 0.24
N GLN A 93 -4.20 4.67 1.02
CA GLN A 93 -3.43 4.35 2.23
C GLN A 93 -1.98 3.97 1.91
N LEU A 94 -1.76 3.22 0.83
CA LEU A 94 -0.40 2.91 0.34
C LEU A 94 0.34 4.17 -0.11
N ALA A 95 -0.33 5.08 -0.81
CA ALA A 95 0.27 6.36 -1.22
C ALA A 95 0.67 7.21 -0.01
N LEU A 96 -0.13 7.24 1.05
CA LEU A 96 0.20 7.94 2.29
C LEU A 96 1.46 7.37 2.96
N SER A 97 1.73 6.08 2.85
CA SER A 97 2.94 5.48 3.38
C SER A 97 4.21 5.99 2.70
N HIS A 98 4.13 6.34 1.42
CA HIS A 98 5.25 6.92 0.67
C HIS A 98 5.55 8.37 1.06
N SER A 99 4.62 9.06 1.72
CA SER A 99 4.82 10.42 2.24
C SER A 99 5.27 10.43 3.70
N ALA A 100 5.52 9.28 4.32
CA ALA A 100 6.01 9.18 5.68
C ALA A 100 7.43 9.78 5.83
N MET A 101 7.70 10.38 6.98
CA MET A 101 8.96 11.05 7.27
C MET A 101 9.39 10.80 8.71
N VAL A 102 10.68 10.60 8.92
CA VAL A 102 11.31 10.62 10.25
C VAL A 102 12.17 11.87 10.36
N GLU A 103 11.86 12.71 11.35
CA GLU A 103 12.66 13.88 11.71
C GLU A 103 13.49 13.57 12.94
N VAL A 104 14.81 13.72 12.83
CA VAL A 104 15.76 13.54 13.93
C VAL A 104 16.25 14.91 14.38
N GLY A 105 15.99 15.27 15.64
CA GLY A 105 16.25 16.59 16.17
C GLY A 105 17.72 16.86 16.48
N VAL A 106 18.50 15.84 16.82
CA VAL A 106 19.91 15.99 17.21
C VAL A 106 20.82 15.10 16.36
N ALA A 107 20.68 13.78 16.46
CA ALA A 107 21.57 12.86 15.74
C ALA A 107 21.00 11.43 15.67
N VAL A 108 21.54 10.65 14.74
CA VAL A 108 21.48 9.19 14.76
C VAL A 108 22.77 8.68 15.40
N VAL A 109 22.68 8.07 16.57
CA VAL A 109 23.85 7.71 17.39
C VAL A 109 24.11 6.21 17.49
N GLY A 110 23.29 5.39 16.89
CA GLY A 110 23.44 3.93 16.93
C GLY A 110 22.79 3.26 15.73
N ALA A 111 22.83 1.94 15.71
CA ALA A 111 22.20 1.17 14.67
C ALA A 111 20.67 1.33 14.72
N ALA A 112 20.07 1.64 13.58
CA ALA A 112 18.62 1.74 13.44
C ALA A 112 18.17 1.18 12.11
N ASP A 113 17.01 0.55 12.09
CA ASP A 113 16.36 0.11 10.86
C ASP A 113 15.14 0.98 10.61
N LEU A 114 15.09 1.62 9.45
CA LEU A 114 13.92 2.40 9.00
C LEU A 114 13.14 1.58 7.99
N VAL A 115 11.84 1.43 8.22
CA VAL A 115 10.93 0.75 7.31
C VAL A 115 9.85 1.72 6.87
N PHE A 116 9.81 2.01 5.57
CA PHE A 116 8.79 2.84 4.92
C PHE A 116 7.99 1.95 3.96
N GLY A 117 6.89 1.39 4.43
CA GLY A 117 6.12 0.45 3.63
C GLY A 117 6.95 -0.78 3.23
N ARG A 118 7.32 -0.87 1.96
CA ARG A 118 8.16 -1.97 1.42
C ARG A 118 9.65 -1.69 1.49
N VAL A 119 10.04 -0.46 1.70
CA VAL A 119 11.45 -0.08 1.74
C VAL A 119 11.97 -0.21 3.15
N SER A 120 12.97 -1.07 3.33
CA SER A 120 13.67 -1.27 4.60
C SER A 120 15.13 -0.88 4.42
N MET A 121 15.62 0.03 5.25
CA MET A 121 16.97 0.54 5.17
C MET A 121 17.66 0.48 6.54
N PRO A 122 18.70 -0.32 6.70
CA PRO A 122 19.50 -0.31 7.91
C PRO A 122 20.42 0.91 7.95
N LEU A 123 20.34 1.70 9.04
CA LEU A 123 21.25 2.79 9.32
C LEU A 123 22.36 2.26 10.23
N ARG A 124 23.60 2.25 9.73
CA ARG A 124 24.76 1.71 10.44
C ARG A 124 25.89 2.74 10.61
N ARG A 125 25.61 3.99 10.25
CA ARG A 125 26.52 5.12 10.43
C ARG A 125 25.81 6.26 11.13
N GLU A 126 26.57 7.19 11.64
CA GLU A 126 26.04 8.39 12.30
C GLU A 126 25.49 9.40 11.28
N PHE A 127 24.37 10.01 11.65
CA PHE A 127 23.76 11.12 10.92
C PHE A 127 23.53 12.28 11.89
N ARG A 128 23.67 13.50 11.39
CA ARG A 128 23.29 14.70 12.12
C ARG A 128 21.78 14.90 12.10
N ALA A 129 21.28 15.91 12.81
CA ALA A 129 19.88 16.29 12.75
C ALA A 129 19.40 16.50 11.31
N GLY A 130 18.23 15.97 10.98
CA GLY A 130 17.67 16.05 9.65
C GLY A 130 16.45 15.14 9.48
N ASN A 131 16.09 14.89 8.23
CA ASN A 131 14.91 14.14 7.87
C ASN A 131 15.25 12.92 7.01
N PHE A 132 14.56 11.83 7.27
CA PHE A 132 14.57 10.64 6.42
C PHE A 132 13.20 10.48 5.76
N ARG A 133 13.18 10.34 4.44
CA ARG A 133 11.95 10.13 3.67
C ARG A 133 12.23 9.34 2.39
N LEU A 134 11.18 8.80 1.79
CA LEU A 134 11.27 8.25 0.43
C LEU A 134 11.08 9.37 -0.59
N ASP A 135 11.87 9.35 -1.66
CA ASP A 135 11.67 10.23 -2.81
C ASP A 135 10.55 9.69 -3.73
N ALA A 136 10.31 10.39 -4.84
CA ALA A 136 9.30 9.99 -5.82
C ALA A 136 9.60 8.65 -6.51
N GLN A 137 10.85 8.20 -6.48
CA GLN A 137 11.29 6.92 -7.02
C GLN A 137 11.32 5.79 -5.99
N GLY A 138 10.95 6.08 -4.73
CA GLY A 138 10.97 5.11 -3.65
C GLY A 138 12.35 4.87 -3.04
N VAL A 139 13.30 5.77 -3.26
CA VAL A 139 14.65 5.73 -2.66
C VAL A 139 14.65 6.49 -1.35
N LEU A 140 15.25 5.90 -0.30
CA LEU A 140 15.40 6.58 0.98
C LEU A 140 16.41 7.70 0.87
N VAL A 141 15.99 8.91 1.24
CA VAL A 141 16.80 10.13 1.19
C VAL A 141 16.90 10.76 2.57
N TYR A 142 18.13 11.14 2.96
CA TYR A 142 18.39 11.95 4.13
C TYR A 142 18.61 13.40 3.71
N THR A 143 17.92 14.32 4.38
CA THR A 143 18.08 15.77 4.18
C THR A 143 18.56 16.40 5.47
N ASP A 144 19.70 17.08 5.43
CA ASP A 144 20.28 17.76 6.60
C ASP A 144 19.59 19.10 6.91
N GLY A 145 20.02 19.75 7.98
CA GLY A 145 19.46 21.04 8.39
C GLY A 145 19.70 22.21 7.42
N SER A 146 20.61 22.06 6.46
CA SER A 146 20.85 23.03 5.39
C SER A 146 19.98 22.80 4.14
N GLY A 147 19.20 21.74 4.12
CA GLY A 147 18.37 21.35 2.98
C GLY A 147 19.10 20.50 1.93
N TYR A 148 20.34 20.11 2.18
CA TYR A 148 21.10 19.23 1.30
C TYR A 148 20.61 17.78 1.44
N ALA A 149 20.17 17.20 0.34
CA ALA A 149 19.61 15.84 0.30
C ALA A 149 20.58 14.86 -0.36
N VAL A 150 20.77 13.70 0.29
CA VAL A 150 21.61 12.61 -0.23
C VAL A 150 20.89 11.28 -0.11
N PRO A 151 21.01 10.36 -1.11
CA PRO A 151 20.48 9.01 -0.99
C PRO A 151 21.15 8.27 0.18
N VAL A 152 20.35 7.51 0.94
CA VAL A 152 20.87 6.61 1.97
C VAL A 152 21.17 5.28 1.31
N LEU A 153 22.42 4.89 1.31
CA LEU A 153 22.89 3.61 0.77
C LEU A 153 23.14 2.60 1.91
N PRO A 154 22.89 1.30 1.67
CA PRO A 154 23.17 0.26 2.65
C PRO A 154 24.65 0.11 3.01
#